data_c992851434fce4c90a743ce71befce8e
#
_entry.id   c992851434fce4c90a743ce71befce8e
#
_cell.length_a   1.000
_cell.length_b   1.000
_cell.length_c   1.000
_cell.angle_alpha   90.00
_cell.angle_beta   90.00
_cell.angle_gamma   90.00
#
_symmetry.space_group_name_H-M   'P 1'
#
loop_
_entity.id
_entity.type
_entity.pdbx_description
1 polymer ?
#
loop_
_entity_poly.entity_id
_entity_poly.type
_entity_poly.pdbx_seq_one_letter_code
_entity_poly.pdbx_strand_id
1 'polypeptide(L)'
;MLGRLVGEPSVSSTSANIDRSNLRVIEHLGNWLNDLGFATQLMPLPGRPDKANLIARLGPEAKTGKGGLVLAGHTDTVPFDESLWQSDPF
;
A
#
# COMPACT_ATOMS: atom_id res chain seq x y z
N MET A 1 -0.44 14.13 -0.65
CA MET A 1 -0.64 12.65 -0.82
C MET A 1 0.68 11.90 -0.58
N LEU A 2 1.70 12.06 -1.42
CA LEU A 2 2.95 11.29 -1.31
C LEU A 2 3.62 11.43 0.06
N GLY A 3 3.77 12.64 0.60
CA GLY A 3 4.36 12.86 1.93
C GLY A 3 3.63 12.13 3.05
N ARG A 4 2.31 11.94 2.94
CA ARG A 4 1.55 11.18 3.93
C ARG A 4 1.81 9.67 3.83
N LEU A 5 2.04 9.14 2.62
CA LEU A 5 2.41 7.73 2.44
C LEU A 5 3.83 7.47 2.92
N VAL A 6 4.77 8.37 2.64
CA VAL A 6 6.16 8.28 3.09
C VAL A 6 6.25 8.37 4.62
N GLY A 7 5.40 9.20 5.25
CA GLY A 7 5.34 9.35 6.69
C GLY A 7 4.77 8.14 7.46
N GLU A 8 4.26 7.12 6.76
CA GLU A 8 3.78 5.88 7.38
C GLU A 8 4.82 4.77 7.15
N PRO A 9 5.57 4.36 8.19
CA PRO A 9 6.56 3.30 8.05
C PRO A 9 5.95 1.99 7.53
N SER A 10 6.50 1.46 6.45
CA SER A 10 6.03 0.20 5.83
C SER A 10 7.20 -0.70 5.41
N VAL A 11 8.26 -0.67 6.18
CA VAL A 11 9.46 -1.47 5.92
C VAL A 11 9.13 -2.96 5.89
N SER A 12 9.54 -3.65 4.82
CA SER A 12 9.42 -5.09 4.69
C SER A 12 10.78 -5.76 4.96
N SER A 13 10.81 -6.71 5.87
CA SER A 13 12.04 -7.40 6.26
C SER A 13 11.75 -8.81 6.77
N THR A 14 12.71 -9.69 6.61
CA THR A 14 12.71 -11.01 7.25
C THR A 14 13.02 -10.93 8.74
N SER A 15 13.60 -9.82 9.20
CA SER A 15 13.84 -9.56 10.61
C SER A 15 12.61 -8.92 11.26
N ALA A 16 12.01 -9.63 12.22
CA ALA A 16 10.80 -9.17 12.91
C ALA A 16 10.99 -7.82 13.64
N ASN A 17 12.22 -7.48 14.03
CA ASN A 17 12.52 -6.25 14.76
C ASN A 17 12.33 -4.99 13.90
N ILE A 18 12.53 -5.11 12.60
CA ILE A 18 12.47 -3.99 11.65
C ILE A 18 11.30 -4.08 10.67
N ASP A 19 10.69 -5.27 10.54
CA ASP A 19 9.50 -5.44 9.72
C ASP A 19 8.32 -4.63 10.27
N ARG A 20 7.59 -3.94 9.42
CA ARG A 20 6.45 -3.09 9.77
C ARG A 20 5.20 -3.49 9.00
N SER A 21 4.05 -3.27 9.62
CA SER A 21 2.75 -3.37 8.94
C SER A 21 2.65 -2.36 7.80
N ASN A 22 2.00 -2.73 6.70
CA ASN A 22 1.66 -1.80 5.63
C ASN A 22 0.20 -1.33 5.69
N LEU A 23 -0.56 -1.73 6.70
CA LEU A 23 -2.01 -1.47 6.76
C LEU A 23 -2.34 0.02 6.77
N ARG A 24 -1.53 0.88 7.43
CA ARG A 24 -1.76 2.32 7.47
C ARG A 24 -1.63 2.95 6.08
N VAL A 25 -0.63 2.56 5.32
CA VAL A 25 -0.46 2.99 3.92
C VAL A 25 -1.65 2.53 3.08
N ILE A 26 -2.06 1.27 3.24
CA ILE A 26 -3.20 0.68 2.54
C ILE A 26 -4.52 1.39 2.89
N GLU A 27 -4.74 1.74 4.15
CA GLU A 27 -5.91 2.52 4.57
C GLU A 27 -5.97 3.90 3.91
N HIS A 28 -4.85 4.63 3.89
CA HIS A 28 -4.80 5.93 3.22
C HIS A 28 -5.14 5.82 1.74
N LEU A 29 -4.51 4.86 1.05
CA LEU A 29 -4.77 4.61 -0.36
C LEU A 29 -6.22 4.19 -0.62
N GLY A 30 -6.75 3.29 0.20
CA GLY A 30 -8.13 2.82 0.10
C GLY A 30 -9.13 3.97 0.23
N ASN A 31 -8.95 4.83 1.24
CA ASN A 31 -9.82 5.97 1.46
C ASN A 31 -9.78 6.96 0.29
N TRP A 32 -8.59 7.32 -0.19
CA TRP A 32 -8.46 8.24 -1.33
C TRP A 32 -9.06 7.68 -2.62
N LEU A 33 -8.87 6.38 -2.87
CA LEU A 33 -9.43 5.74 -4.06
C LEU A 33 -10.95 5.63 -3.97
N ASN A 34 -11.49 5.34 -2.78
CA ASN A 34 -12.94 5.37 -2.56
C ASN A 34 -13.53 6.78 -2.79
N ASP A 35 -12.87 7.83 -2.28
CA ASP A 35 -13.29 9.22 -2.49
C ASP A 35 -13.27 9.60 -3.98
N LEU A 36 -12.40 8.99 -4.77
CA LEU A 36 -12.31 9.15 -6.22
C LEU A 36 -13.29 8.25 -7.00
N GLY A 37 -14.12 7.47 -6.32
CA GLY A 37 -15.14 6.63 -6.94
C GLY A 37 -14.68 5.23 -7.34
N PHE A 38 -13.49 4.78 -6.89
CA PHE A 38 -13.06 3.40 -7.09
C PHE A 38 -13.78 2.46 -6.11
N ALA A 39 -14.10 1.27 -6.58
CA ALA A 39 -14.43 0.14 -5.70
C ALA A 39 -13.13 -0.48 -5.19
N THR A 40 -12.90 -0.46 -3.88
CA THR A 40 -11.68 -0.98 -3.26
C THR A 40 -11.92 -2.31 -2.56
N GLN A 41 -10.92 -3.17 -2.60
CA GLN A 41 -10.89 -4.44 -1.90
C GLN A 41 -9.54 -4.60 -1.20
N LEU A 42 -9.60 -4.72 0.11
CA LEU A 42 -8.44 -5.05 0.94
C LEU A 42 -8.28 -6.56 1.02
N MET A 43 -7.08 -7.05 0.76
CA MET A 43 -6.75 -8.48 0.73
C MET A 43 -5.61 -8.76 1.71
N PRO A 44 -5.93 -9.14 2.97
CA PRO A 44 -4.91 -9.54 3.94
C PRO A 44 -4.09 -10.74 3.42
N LEU A 45 -2.80 -10.76 3.73
CA LEU A 45 -1.95 -11.89 3.36
C LEU A 45 -2.20 -13.09 4.29
N PRO A 46 -2.32 -14.32 3.76
CA PRO A 46 -2.44 -15.51 4.58
C PRO A 46 -1.28 -15.64 5.57
N GLY A 47 -1.59 -15.84 6.85
CA GLY A 47 -0.59 -15.94 7.91
C GLY A 47 0.10 -14.63 8.33
N ARG A 48 -0.23 -13.50 7.69
CA ARG A 48 0.31 -12.18 8.00
C ARG A 48 -0.81 -11.13 8.02
N PRO A 49 -1.64 -11.12 9.09
CA PRO A 49 -2.78 -10.20 9.17
C PRO A 49 -2.38 -8.72 9.27
N ASP A 50 -1.12 -8.44 9.56
CA ASP A 50 -0.50 -7.11 9.58
C ASP A 50 -0.07 -6.61 8.18
N LYS A 51 -0.24 -7.44 7.14
CA LYS A 51 0.09 -7.13 5.75
C LYS A 51 -1.13 -7.32 4.85
N ALA A 52 -1.33 -6.42 3.91
CA ALA A 52 -2.41 -6.55 2.94
C ALA A 52 -2.02 -6.01 1.57
N ASN A 53 -2.70 -6.52 0.55
CA ASN A 53 -2.76 -5.90 -0.76
C ASN A 53 -4.05 -5.08 -0.88
N LEU A 54 -4.04 -4.08 -1.76
CA LEU A 54 -5.21 -3.30 -2.13
C LEU A 54 -5.48 -3.47 -3.61
N ILE A 55 -6.70 -3.82 -3.95
CA ILE A 55 -7.19 -3.79 -5.33
C ILE A 55 -8.23 -2.69 -5.42
N ALA A 56 -8.10 -1.82 -6.41
CA ALA A 56 -9.07 -0.78 -6.71
C ALA A 56 -9.49 -0.87 -8.17
N ARG A 57 -10.79 -0.76 -8.42
CA ARG A 57 -11.39 -0.83 -9.75
C ARG A 57 -12.20 0.42 -10.02
N LEU A 58 -12.06 0.95 -11.23
CA LEU A 58 -12.86 2.06 -11.72
C LEU A 58 -13.61 1.61 -12.99
N GLY A 59 -14.90 1.92 -13.05
CA GLY A 59 -15.76 1.57 -14.16
C GLY A 59 -16.62 0.33 -13.93
N PRO A 60 -17.50 -0.01 -14.89
CA PRO A 60 -18.39 -1.15 -14.76
C PRO A 60 -17.59 -2.45 -14.73
N GLU A 61 -18.11 -3.43 -13.98
CA GLU A 61 -17.56 -4.78 -14.05
C GLU A 61 -17.54 -5.26 -15.50
N ALA A 62 -16.36 -5.68 -15.97
CA ALA A 62 -16.20 -6.13 -17.35
C ALA A 62 -16.91 -7.47 -17.53
N LYS A 63 -18.20 -7.42 -17.84
CA LYS A 63 -19.00 -8.61 -18.21
C LYS A 63 -18.61 -9.17 -19.58
N THR A 64 -17.73 -8.50 -20.31
CA THR A 64 -17.47 -8.81 -21.73
C THR A 64 -16.10 -9.41 -22.01
N GLY A 65 -15.24 -9.61 -20.99
CA GLY A 65 -13.90 -10.17 -21.18
C GLY A 65 -12.97 -9.34 -22.10
N LYS A 66 -13.39 -8.12 -22.42
CA LYS A 66 -12.59 -7.19 -23.24
C LYS A 66 -11.81 -6.28 -22.31
N GLY A 67 -10.53 -6.35 -22.46
CA GLY A 67 -9.42 -5.55 -21.97
C GLY A 67 -9.68 -4.40 -20.98
N GLY A 68 -8.68 -4.13 -20.22
CA GLY A 68 -8.61 -2.99 -19.30
C GLY A 68 -7.15 -2.61 -19.10
N LEU A 69 -6.94 -1.52 -18.36
CA LEU A 69 -5.60 -1.12 -17.91
C LEU A 69 -5.44 -1.53 -16.45
N VAL A 70 -4.35 -2.22 -16.15
CA VAL A 70 -3.93 -2.51 -14.77
C VAL A 70 -2.67 -1.71 -14.48
N LEU A 71 -2.72 -0.89 -13.43
CA LEU A 71 -1.56 -0.23 -12.86
C LEU A 71 -1.16 -1.00 -11.60
N ALA A 72 0.09 -1.40 -11.50
CA ALA A 72 0.62 -2.12 -10.35
C ALA A 72 1.77 -1.34 -9.71
N GLY A 73 1.80 -1.33 -8.38
CA GLY A 73 2.86 -0.72 -7.60
C GLY A 73 2.98 -1.45 -6.25
N HIS A 74 4.00 -1.11 -5.48
CA HIS A 74 4.18 -1.65 -4.14
C HIS A 74 4.21 -0.55 -3.09
N THR A 75 3.85 -0.89 -1.85
CA THR A 75 3.77 0.03 -0.71
C THR A 75 4.84 -0.24 0.34
N ASP A 76 5.54 -1.34 0.23
CA ASP A 76 6.63 -1.67 1.14
C ASP A 76 7.90 -0.90 0.77
N THR A 77 8.69 -0.62 1.79
CA THR A 77 9.99 0.03 1.70
C THR A 77 11.08 -0.87 2.22
N VAL A 78 12.34 -0.56 1.88
CA VAL A 78 13.51 -1.27 2.37
C VAL A 78 13.94 -0.72 3.74
N PRO A 79 14.65 -1.51 4.56
CA PRO A 79 15.32 -1.00 5.75
C PRO A 79 16.32 0.12 5.40
N PHE A 80 16.46 1.07 6.29
CA PHE A 80 17.38 2.19 6.15
C PHE A 80 18.02 2.52 7.50
N ASP A 81 19.13 3.24 7.48
CA ASP A 81 19.83 3.72 8.65
C ASP A 81 19.52 5.21 8.85
N GLU A 82 18.74 5.54 9.88
CA GLU A 82 18.33 6.91 10.20
C GLU A 82 19.54 7.83 10.45
N SER A 83 20.64 7.29 10.95
CA SER A 83 21.85 8.08 11.25
C SER A 83 22.53 8.67 10.00
N LEU A 84 22.22 8.13 8.83
CA LEU A 84 22.74 8.59 7.54
C LEU A 84 21.86 9.69 6.90
N TRP A 85 20.72 10.00 7.50
CA TRP A 85 19.80 11.03 7.00
C TRP A 85 20.12 12.38 7.63
N GLN A 86 20.05 13.46 6.83
CA GLN A 86 20.21 14.82 7.32
C GLN A 86 18.89 15.48 7.74
N SER A 87 17.77 14.81 7.48
CA SER A 87 16.41 15.21 7.84
C SER A 87 15.63 14.00 8.33
N ASP A 88 14.47 14.23 8.92
CA ASP A 88 13.53 13.14 9.24
C ASP A 88 13.15 12.40 7.95
N PRO A 89 13.35 11.07 7.86
CA PRO A 89 13.02 10.30 6.68
C PRO A 89 11.50 10.05 6.50
N PHE A 90 10.68 10.39 7.52
CA PHE A 90 9.22 10.20 7.53
C PHE A 90 8.41 11.49 7.46
#